data_7315119f172c857942ac937c96653ce1
#
_entry.id   7315119f172c857942ac937c96653ce1
#
_cell.length_a   1.000
_cell.length_b   1.000
_cell.length_c   1.000
_cell.angle_alpha   90.00
_cell.angle_beta   90.00
_cell.angle_gamma   90.00
#
_symmetry.space_group_name_H-M   'P 1'
#
loop_
_entity.id
_entity.type
_entity.pdbx_description
1 polymer ?
#
loop_
_entity_poly.entity_id
_entity_poly.type
_entity_poly.pdbx_seq_one_letter_code
_entity_poly.pdbx_strand_id
1 'polypeptide(L)'
;DPGAAIAVLKVPQGFPKAIDIEKVERLLNTPVGDGPYVLRDRAILETLYGAGLRVSELTALVVDDVDLEDSFLRVFGKGRKERVVPLGGHAKDALAAWMSGAGREVLLERRKRTDQAQRNVFLNKFGNPLSRKGTWAIVRRHGLRAGLGDDLTPHVLRHSCATHMLEAGASIRHVQELLGHSSIRSTQVYTGRREAELKAIYLEKHPRASAHLIEDTF
;
A
#
# COMPACT_ATOMS: atom_id res chain seq x y z
N ASP A 1 30.89 -15.40 -33.68
CA ASP A 1 31.01 -14.79 -32.36
C ASP A 1 29.64 -14.18 -31.94
N PRO A 2 28.89 -14.77 -31.02
CA PRO A 2 27.60 -14.24 -30.61
C PRO A 2 27.76 -13.40 -29.32
N GLY A 3 28.10 -12.16 -29.50
CA GLY A 3 27.98 -11.14 -28.46
C GLY A 3 26.51 -10.78 -28.25
N ALA A 4 25.81 -11.52 -27.41
CA ALA A 4 24.46 -11.13 -26.97
C ALA A 4 24.55 -9.84 -26.17
N ALA A 5 24.24 -8.74 -26.83
CA ALA A 5 24.04 -7.45 -26.19
C ALA A 5 22.90 -7.60 -25.19
N ILE A 6 23.21 -7.66 -23.90
CA ILE A 6 22.22 -7.45 -22.81
C ILE A 6 21.68 -6.05 -23.04
N ALA A 7 20.47 -5.97 -23.55
CA ALA A 7 19.74 -4.71 -23.65
C ALA A 7 19.52 -4.19 -22.22
N VAL A 8 20.39 -3.31 -21.79
CA VAL A 8 20.16 -2.49 -20.59
C VAL A 8 18.88 -1.72 -20.86
N LEU A 9 17.80 -2.12 -20.23
CA LEU A 9 16.54 -1.40 -20.26
C LEU A 9 16.82 0.01 -19.76
N LYS A 10 16.91 0.97 -20.71
CA LYS A 10 16.96 2.40 -20.39
C LYS A 10 15.70 2.71 -19.60
N VAL A 11 15.84 2.93 -18.29
CA VAL A 11 14.79 3.52 -17.46
C VAL A 11 14.43 4.86 -18.11
N PRO A 12 13.16 5.09 -18.50
CA PRO A 12 12.78 6.35 -19.11
C PRO A 12 13.15 7.50 -18.15
N GLN A 13 13.90 8.48 -18.64
CA GLN A 13 14.17 9.71 -17.90
C GLN A 13 12.85 10.40 -17.60
N GLY A 14 12.47 10.45 -16.29
CA GLY A 14 11.23 11.09 -15.84
C GLY A 14 10.44 10.34 -14.77
N PHE A 15 10.82 9.11 -14.39
CA PHE A 15 10.22 8.47 -13.23
C PHE A 15 10.82 9.04 -11.94
N PRO A 16 9.99 9.43 -10.94
CA PRO A 16 10.49 9.84 -9.64
C PRO A 16 11.38 8.73 -9.08
N LYS A 17 12.57 9.09 -8.60
CA LYS A 17 13.50 8.12 -8.00
C LYS A 17 12.83 7.49 -6.77
N ALA A 18 12.96 6.17 -6.63
CA ALA A 18 12.55 5.50 -5.40
C ALA A 18 13.29 6.14 -4.20
N ILE A 19 12.60 6.29 -3.09
CA ILE A 19 13.21 6.76 -1.84
C ILE A 19 13.77 5.56 -1.08
N ASP A 20 14.89 5.75 -0.37
CA ASP A 20 15.59 4.71 0.37
C ASP A 20 14.69 4.13 1.49
N ILE A 21 14.93 2.89 1.89
CA ILE A 21 14.15 2.18 2.93
C ILE A 21 14.11 2.99 4.23
N GLU A 22 15.25 3.52 4.70
CA GLU A 22 15.34 4.35 5.92
C GLU A 22 14.46 5.60 5.85
N LYS A 23 14.35 6.21 4.66
CA LYS A 23 13.45 7.36 4.43
C LYS A 23 11.99 6.95 4.46
N VAL A 24 11.66 5.77 3.91
CA VAL A 24 10.32 5.20 4.00
C VAL A 24 9.97 4.93 5.46
N GLU A 25 10.85 4.32 6.24
CA GLU A 25 10.62 4.05 7.66
C GLU A 25 10.37 5.33 8.46
N ARG A 26 11.18 6.36 8.25
CA ARG A 26 10.93 7.68 8.87
C ARG A 26 9.55 8.23 8.52
N LEU A 27 9.12 8.09 7.25
CA LEU A 27 7.80 8.52 6.80
C LEU A 27 6.69 7.75 7.52
N LEU A 28 6.79 6.41 7.56
CA LEU A 28 5.78 5.52 8.14
C LEU A 28 5.65 5.72 9.65
N ASN A 29 6.71 6.18 10.32
CA ASN A 29 6.73 6.50 11.74
C ASN A 29 6.27 7.93 12.08
N THR A 30 5.95 8.78 11.10
CA THR A 30 5.48 10.15 11.35
C THR A 30 4.08 10.24 12.00
N PRO A 31 3.12 9.30 11.82
CA PRO A 31 1.87 9.32 12.56
C PRO A 31 2.05 8.85 14.00
N VAL A 32 2.26 9.76 14.95
CA VAL A 32 2.47 9.47 16.37
C VAL A 32 1.19 9.70 17.17
N GLY A 33 0.84 8.72 18.01
CA GLY A 33 -0.36 8.73 18.87
C GLY A 33 -1.43 7.74 18.38
N ASP A 34 -2.62 7.83 18.97
CA ASP A 34 -3.74 6.88 18.82
C ASP A 34 -5.08 7.53 18.42
N GLY A 35 -5.09 8.83 18.19
CA GLY A 35 -6.29 9.52 17.72
C GLY A 35 -6.75 9.06 16.32
N PRO A 36 -8.05 9.20 16.00
CA PRO A 36 -8.64 8.64 14.79
C PRO A 36 -7.97 9.11 13.49
N TYR A 37 -7.46 10.34 13.44
CA TYR A 37 -6.69 10.83 12.28
C TYR A 37 -5.32 10.20 12.18
N VAL A 38 -4.69 9.90 13.31
CA VAL A 38 -3.37 9.27 13.36
C VAL A 38 -3.48 7.82 12.91
N LEU A 39 -4.47 7.07 13.43
CA LEU A 39 -4.74 5.69 13.01
C LEU A 39 -5.04 5.61 11.52
N ARG A 40 -5.87 6.54 11.00
CA ARG A 40 -6.16 6.64 9.57
C ARG A 40 -4.90 6.88 8.73
N ASP A 41 -4.12 7.89 9.11
CA ASP A 41 -2.97 8.32 8.32
C ASP A 41 -1.88 7.24 8.33
N ARG A 42 -1.68 6.56 9.45
CA ARG A 42 -0.80 5.38 9.55
C ARG A 42 -1.28 4.27 8.63
N ALA A 43 -2.56 3.90 8.68
CA ALA A 43 -3.12 2.87 7.79
C ALA A 43 -3.00 3.23 6.31
N ILE A 44 -3.20 4.51 5.93
CA ILE A 44 -3.01 4.98 4.56
C ILE A 44 -1.57 4.79 4.10
N LEU A 45 -0.58 5.25 4.88
CA LEU A 45 0.82 5.18 4.52
C LEU A 45 1.31 3.73 4.44
N GLU A 46 1.01 2.92 5.44
CA GLU A 46 1.37 1.49 5.48
C GLU A 46 0.73 0.71 4.32
N THR A 47 -0.54 0.99 3.99
CA THR A 47 -1.22 0.29 2.88
C THR A 47 -0.69 0.75 1.52
N LEU A 48 -0.42 2.04 1.32
CA LEU A 48 0.16 2.54 0.07
C LEU A 48 1.52 1.93 -0.22
N TYR A 49 2.40 1.87 0.77
CA TYR A 49 3.73 1.31 0.61
C TYR A 49 3.70 -0.22 0.67
N GLY A 50 3.10 -0.80 1.73
CA GLY A 50 3.09 -2.23 1.96
C GLY A 50 2.37 -3.01 0.86
N ALA A 51 1.19 -2.61 0.45
CA ALA A 51 0.45 -3.27 -0.63
C ALA A 51 0.74 -2.67 -2.02
N GLY A 52 1.56 -1.63 -2.12
CA GLY A 52 1.91 -0.98 -3.37
C GLY A 52 0.70 -0.46 -4.16
N LEU A 53 -0.34 0.00 -3.49
CA LEU A 53 -1.60 0.41 -4.13
C LEU A 53 -1.45 1.71 -4.92
N ARG A 54 -2.24 1.83 -5.99
CA ARG A 54 -2.49 3.15 -6.59
C ARG A 54 -3.39 3.96 -5.68
N VAL A 55 -3.27 5.29 -5.71
CA VAL A 55 -4.13 6.16 -4.91
C VAL A 55 -5.63 5.96 -5.21
N SER A 56 -5.97 5.66 -6.46
CA SER A 56 -7.35 5.35 -6.85
C SER A 56 -7.85 4.03 -6.30
N GLU A 57 -7.00 3.03 -6.18
CA GLU A 57 -7.29 1.73 -5.59
C GLU A 57 -7.51 1.89 -4.08
N LEU A 58 -6.60 2.59 -3.38
CA LEU A 58 -6.75 2.88 -1.96
C LEU A 58 -8.07 3.60 -1.64
N THR A 59 -8.41 4.65 -2.40
CA THR A 59 -9.63 5.45 -2.14
C THR A 59 -10.92 4.73 -2.51
N ALA A 60 -10.86 3.71 -3.36
CA ALA A 60 -12.00 2.88 -3.75
C ALA A 60 -12.21 1.67 -2.83
N LEU A 61 -11.23 1.36 -1.96
CA LEU A 61 -11.25 0.19 -1.09
C LEU A 61 -12.48 0.23 -0.17
N VAL A 62 -13.24 -0.86 -0.13
CA VAL A 62 -14.38 -1.02 0.77
C VAL A 62 -14.07 -2.02 1.89
N VAL A 63 -14.85 -1.97 2.96
CA VAL A 63 -14.62 -2.81 4.16
C VAL A 63 -14.59 -4.29 3.79
N ASP A 64 -15.49 -4.72 2.91
CA ASP A 64 -15.60 -6.12 2.44
C ASP A 64 -14.40 -6.58 1.59
N ASP A 65 -13.53 -5.65 1.16
CA ASP A 65 -12.33 -5.95 0.40
C ASP A 65 -11.10 -6.19 1.30
N VAL A 66 -11.25 -6.01 2.61
CA VAL A 66 -10.15 -6.14 3.59
C VAL A 66 -10.31 -7.42 4.37
N ASP A 67 -9.49 -8.39 4.08
CA ASP A 67 -9.40 -9.64 4.82
C ASP A 67 -8.20 -9.58 5.79
N LEU A 68 -8.51 -9.26 7.06
CA LEU A 68 -7.48 -9.21 8.11
C LEU A 68 -7.13 -10.59 8.64
N GLU A 69 -8.01 -11.60 8.53
CA GLU A 69 -7.73 -12.95 8.97
C GLU A 69 -6.68 -13.59 8.07
N ASP A 70 -6.97 -13.66 6.77
CA ASP A 70 -6.05 -14.22 5.78
C ASP A 70 -4.97 -13.25 5.30
N SER A 71 -5.02 -11.99 5.76
CA SER A 71 -4.05 -10.94 5.43
C SER A 71 -3.97 -10.63 3.93
N PHE A 72 -5.11 -10.30 3.33
CA PHE A 72 -5.23 -9.90 1.94
C PHE A 72 -6.11 -8.66 1.73
N LEU A 73 -5.86 -7.98 0.62
CA LEU A 73 -6.74 -6.96 0.06
C LEU A 73 -7.25 -7.41 -1.31
N ARG A 74 -8.54 -7.28 -1.55
CA ARG A 74 -9.14 -7.37 -2.87
C ARG A 74 -9.12 -6.00 -3.52
N VAL A 75 -8.47 -5.87 -4.66
CA VAL A 75 -8.22 -4.57 -5.30
C VAL A 75 -8.71 -4.59 -6.75
N PHE A 76 -9.43 -3.54 -7.14
CA PHE A 76 -9.96 -3.39 -8.48
C PHE A 76 -9.16 -2.37 -9.29
N GLY A 77 -8.54 -2.84 -10.37
CA GLY A 77 -7.77 -2.01 -11.30
C GLY A 77 -8.60 -1.43 -12.44
N LYS A 78 -7.92 -0.88 -13.46
CA LYS A 78 -8.56 -0.37 -14.68
C LYS A 78 -9.37 -1.47 -15.39
N GLY A 79 -10.60 -1.15 -15.76
CA GLY A 79 -11.53 -2.13 -16.38
C GLY A 79 -12.14 -3.12 -15.39
N ARG A 80 -12.19 -2.79 -14.10
CA ARG A 80 -12.71 -3.65 -13.02
C ARG A 80 -11.99 -5.01 -12.90
N LYS A 81 -10.76 -5.09 -13.35
CA LYS A 81 -9.94 -6.30 -13.14
C LYS A 81 -9.58 -6.38 -11.67
N GLU A 82 -10.03 -7.46 -11.05
CA GLU A 82 -9.73 -7.81 -9.67
C GLU A 82 -8.34 -8.41 -9.54
N ARG A 83 -7.66 -8.11 -8.44
CA ARG A 83 -6.48 -8.84 -7.97
C ARG A 83 -6.47 -8.89 -6.45
N VAL A 84 -5.90 -9.93 -5.92
CA VAL A 84 -5.64 -10.09 -4.50
C VAL A 84 -4.21 -9.64 -4.21
N VAL A 85 -4.02 -8.82 -3.16
CA VAL A 85 -2.72 -8.27 -2.76
C VAL A 85 -2.47 -8.68 -1.32
N PRO A 86 -1.36 -9.35 -0.98
CA PRO A 86 -1.04 -9.70 0.39
C PRO A 86 -0.79 -8.46 1.25
N LEU A 87 -1.15 -8.55 2.53
CA LEU A 87 -0.87 -7.57 3.56
C LEU A 87 0.30 -8.05 4.43
N GLY A 88 1.35 -7.25 4.56
CA GLY A 88 2.36 -7.44 5.58
C GLY A 88 1.86 -7.05 6.97
N GLY A 89 2.53 -7.54 8.01
CA GLY A 89 2.13 -7.35 9.39
C GLY A 89 1.86 -5.90 9.76
N HIS A 90 2.76 -4.98 9.39
CA HIS A 90 2.58 -3.55 9.69
C HIS A 90 1.33 -2.95 9.05
N ALA A 91 1.04 -3.26 7.78
CA ALA A 91 -0.15 -2.78 7.08
C ALA A 91 -1.43 -3.40 7.66
N LYS A 92 -1.38 -4.70 8.01
CA LYS A 92 -2.46 -5.41 8.69
C LYS A 92 -2.80 -4.77 10.02
N ASP A 93 -1.80 -4.57 10.88
CA ASP A 93 -1.99 -3.98 12.23
C ASP A 93 -2.50 -2.55 12.14
N ALA A 94 -1.97 -1.75 11.22
CA ALA A 94 -2.42 -0.38 10.99
C ALA A 94 -3.88 -0.33 10.50
N LEU A 95 -4.28 -1.23 9.59
CA LEU A 95 -5.66 -1.35 9.12
C LEU A 95 -6.58 -1.83 10.23
N ALA A 96 -6.18 -2.83 11.03
CA ALA A 96 -6.95 -3.31 12.16
C ALA A 96 -7.21 -2.19 13.18
N ALA A 97 -6.16 -1.43 13.55
CA ALA A 97 -6.29 -0.30 14.45
C ALA A 97 -7.20 0.80 13.90
N TRP A 98 -7.07 1.12 12.60
CA TRP A 98 -7.94 2.11 11.94
C TRP A 98 -9.40 1.65 11.86
N MET A 99 -9.66 0.38 11.54
CA MET A 99 -11.01 -0.16 11.40
C MET A 99 -11.68 -0.46 12.75
N SER A 100 -10.95 -0.35 13.86
CA SER A 100 -11.49 -0.48 15.22
C SER A 100 -12.43 0.67 15.59
N GLY A 101 -13.15 0.51 16.71
CA GLY A 101 -14.05 1.54 17.25
C GLY A 101 -13.37 2.87 17.58
N ALA A 102 -12.07 2.88 17.90
CA ALA A 102 -11.30 4.10 18.18
C ALA A 102 -10.89 4.88 16.91
N GLY A 103 -10.94 4.23 15.75
CA GLY A 103 -10.50 4.80 14.46
C GLY A 103 -11.66 5.26 13.58
N ARG A 104 -12.02 4.39 12.64
CA ARG A 104 -12.98 4.67 11.56
C ARG A 104 -14.37 5.04 12.07
N GLU A 105 -14.89 4.35 13.08
CA GLU A 105 -16.22 4.58 13.62
C GLU A 105 -16.37 5.99 14.19
N VAL A 106 -15.36 6.52 14.86
CA VAL A 106 -15.36 7.91 15.39
C VAL A 106 -15.58 8.93 14.28
N LEU A 107 -15.03 8.71 13.07
CA LEU A 107 -15.25 9.61 11.94
C LEU A 107 -16.60 9.38 11.26
N LEU A 108 -17.08 8.14 11.26
CA LEU A 108 -18.37 7.78 10.67
C LEU A 108 -19.54 8.40 11.46
N GLU A 109 -19.44 8.50 12.78
CA GLU A 109 -20.45 9.09 13.67
C GLU A 109 -20.61 10.60 13.50
N ARG A 110 -19.59 11.29 12.95
CA ARG A 110 -19.59 12.76 12.76
C ARG A 110 -20.60 13.23 11.72
N ARG A 111 -21.23 12.35 10.99
CA ARG A 111 -22.16 12.68 9.92
C ARG A 111 -23.39 11.77 9.90
N LYS A 112 -24.48 12.24 9.23
CA LYS A 112 -25.56 11.34 8.80
C LYS A 112 -24.94 10.25 7.91
N ARG A 113 -25.02 9.02 8.36
CA ARG A 113 -24.43 7.83 7.69
C ARG A 113 -24.98 7.73 6.26
N THR A 114 -24.11 7.85 5.27
CA THR A 114 -24.44 7.50 3.88
C THR A 114 -23.98 6.07 3.62
N ASP A 115 -24.69 5.30 2.83
CA ASP A 115 -24.33 3.92 2.49
C ASP A 115 -22.89 3.82 1.94
N GLN A 116 -22.50 4.80 1.12
CA GLN A 116 -21.15 4.84 0.58
C GLN A 116 -20.08 5.08 1.65
N ALA A 117 -20.31 5.98 2.63
CA ALA A 117 -19.38 6.21 3.73
C ALA A 117 -19.26 4.98 4.64
N GLN A 118 -20.36 4.25 4.85
CA GLN A 118 -20.35 3.00 5.61
C GLN A 118 -19.51 1.91 4.94
N ARG A 119 -19.46 1.89 3.61
CA ARG A 119 -18.72 0.88 2.85
C ARG A 119 -17.25 1.19 2.68
N ASN A 120 -16.87 2.47 2.48
CA ASN A 120 -15.47 2.83 2.23
C ASN A 120 -14.57 2.64 3.46
N VAL A 121 -13.38 2.08 3.26
CA VAL A 121 -12.37 1.93 4.31
C VAL A 121 -11.92 3.30 4.80
N PHE A 122 -11.48 4.18 3.90
CA PHE A 122 -10.87 5.44 4.29
C PHE A 122 -11.84 6.62 4.21
N LEU A 123 -11.95 7.35 5.33
CA LEU A 123 -12.84 8.49 5.49
C LEU A 123 -12.03 9.79 5.71
N ASN A 124 -12.59 10.89 5.25
CA ASN A 124 -12.06 12.23 5.55
C ASN A 124 -12.54 12.72 6.94
N LYS A 125 -12.09 13.92 7.34
CA LYS A 125 -12.44 14.51 8.65
C LYS A 125 -13.93 14.75 8.87
N PHE A 126 -14.73 14.70 7.81
CA PHE A 126 -16.19 14.91 7.85
C PHE A 126 -16.97 13.59 7.78
N GLY A 127 -16.31 12.43 7.83
CA GLY A 127 -16.95 11.12 7.71
C GLY A 127 -17.37 10.75 6.29
N ASN A 128 -16.91 11.47 5.27
CA ASN A 128 -17.13 11.10 3.86
C ASN A 128 -15.99 10.21 3.34
N PRO A 129 -16.22 9.47 2.23
CA PRO A 129 -15.14 8.78 1.55
C PRO A 129 -13.95 9.71 1.27
N LEU A 130 -12.74 9.23 1.54
CA LEU A 130 -11.52 9.98 1.31
C LEU A 130 -11.27 10.14 -0.19
N SER A 131 -11.03 11.36 -0.64
CA SER A 131 -10.73 11.64 -2.05
C SER A 131 -9.23 11.42 -2.36
N ARG A 132 -8.91 11.24 -3.66
CA ARG A 132 -7.52 11.19 -4.12
C ARG A 132 -6.72 12.43 -3.69
N LYS A 133 -7.31 13.65 -3.80
CA LYS A 133 -6.69 14.90 -3.33
C LYS A 133 -6.42 14.86 -1.83
N GLY A 134 -7.36 14.32 -1.04
CA GLY A 134 -7.20 14.14 0.40
C GLY A 134 -6.05 13.20 0.75
N THR A 135 -5.93 12.07 0.04
CA THR A 135 -4.81 11.14 0.21
C THR A 135 -3.48 11.79 -0.13
N TRP A 136 -3.39 12.54 -1.24
CA TRP A 136 -2.20 13.30 -1.61
C TRP A 136 -1.79 14.30 -0.53
N ALA A 137 -2.74 15.04 0.03
CA ALA A 137 -2.48 16.01 1.09
C ALA A 137 -1.95 15.32 2.37
N ILE A 138 -2.44 14.12 2.70
CA ILE A 138 -1.95 13.33 3.82
C ILE A 138 -0.50 12.86 3.56
N VAL A 139 -0.22 12.25 2.43
CA VAL A 139 1.11 11.76 2.06
C VAL A 139 2.13 12.91 2.06
N ARG A 140 1.79 14.04 1.43
CA ARG A 140 2.65 15.23 1.40
C ARG A 140 2.94 15.78 2.80
N ARG A 141 1.92 15.91 3.65
CA ARG A 141 2.08 16.40 5.02
C ARG A 141 3.06 15.53 5.82
N HIS A 142 2.93 14.21 5.72
CA HIS A 142 3.83 13.29 6.38
C HIS A 142 5.22 13.26 5.73
N GLY A 143 5.30 13.43 4.42
CA GLY A 143 6.57 13.59 3.70
C GLY A 143 7.37 14.79 4.19
N LEU A 144 6.73 15.94 4.35
CA LEU A 144 7.37 17.13 4.92
C LEU A 144 7.86 16.90 6.35
N ARG A 145 7.05 16.22 7.20
CA ARG A 145 7.45 15.87 8.58
C ARG A 145 8.63 14.90 8.62
N ALA A 146 8.75 14.00 7.65
CA ALA A 146 9.85 13.08 7.52
C ALA A 146 11.11 13.70 6.87
N GLY A 147 11.06 14.98 6.47
CA GLY A 147 12.16 15.67 5.78
C GLY A 147 12.36 15.20 4.33
N LEU A 148 11.31 14.67 3.66
CA LEU A 148 11.39 14.14 2.29
C LEU A 148 11.07 15.19 1.20
N GLY A 149 10.74 16.43 1.60
CA GLY A 149 10.39 17.50 0.66
C GLY A 149 9.01 17.32 0.03
N ASP A 150 8.78 18.12 -1.04
CA ASP A 150 7.50 18.18 -1.74
C ASP A 150 7.33 17.09 -2.81
N ASP A 151 8.39 16.37 -3.16
CA ASP A 151 8.41 15.39 -4.26
C ASP A 151 7.79 14.05 -3.86
N LEU A 152 7.51 13.86 -2.57
CA LEU A 152 6.87 12.63 -2.11
C LEU A 152 5.41 12.57 -2.55
N THR A 153 5.08 11.53 -3.30
CA THR A 153 3.73 11.27 -3.80
C THR A 153 3.34 9.81 -3.57
N PRO A 154 2.04 9.46 -3.64
CA PRO A 154 1.63 8.06 -3.61
C PRO A 154 2.28 7.19 -4.71
N HIS A 155 2.60 7.80 -5.86
CA HIS A 155 3.31 7.10 -6.94
C HIS A 155 4.76 6.79 -6.58
N VAL A 156 5.44 7.71 -5.88
CA VAL A 156 6.79 7.48 -5.36
C VAL A 156 6.79 6.32 -4.36
N LEU A 157 5.84 6.28 -3.42
CA LEU A 157 5.72 5.17 -2.46
C LEU A 157 5.52 3.82 -3.15
N ARG A 158 4.63 3.76 -4.14
CA ARG A 158 4.41 2.54 -4.92
C ARG A 158 5.65 2.13 -5.72
N HIS A 159 6.37 3.11 -6.31
CA HIS A 159 7.62 2.85 -7.02
C HIS A 159 8.70 2.34 -6.06
N SER A 160 8.80 2.92 -4.87
CA SER A 160 9.73 2.47 -3.83
C SER A 160 9.42 1.04 -3.36
N CYS A 161 8.15 0.69 -3.15
CA CYS A 161 7.73 -0.68 -2.86
C CYS A 161 8.24 -1.66 -3.94
N ALA A 162 8.00 -1.34 -5.23
CA ALA A 162 8.48 -2.17 -6.35
C ALA A 162 10.00 -2.33 -6.37
N THR A 163 10.72 -1.22 -6.21
CA THR A 163 12.20 -1.19 -6.23
C THR A 163 12.77 -2.02 -5.09
N HIS A 164 12.28 -1.81 -3.87
CA HIS A 164 12.77 -2.52 -2.68
C HIS A 164 12.52 -4.03 -2.75
N MET A 165 11.37 -4.46 -3.28
CA MET A 165 11.12 -5.89 -3.51
C MET A 165 12.07 -6.48 -4.55
N LEU A 166 12.38 -5.76 -5.64
CA LEU A 166 13.34 -6.21 -6.65
C LEU A 166 14.75 -6.29 -6.06
N GLU A 167 15.18 -5.29 -5.28
CA GLU A 167 16.47 -5.27 -4.58
C GLU A 167 16.58 -6.40 -3.55
N ALA A 168 15.48 -6.79 -2.91
CA ALA A 168 15.39 -7.96 -2.04
C ALA A 168 15.35 -9.30 -2.81
N GLY A 169 15.45 -9.27 -4.14
CA GLY A 169 15.51 -10.46 -4.99
C GLY A 169 14.17 -11.03 -5.43
N ALA A 170 13.06 -10.29 -5.30
CA ALA A 170 11.80 -10.70 -5.93
C ALA A 170 11.92 -10.64 -7.45
N SER A 171 11.34 -11.61 -8.15
CA SER A 171 11.33 -11.55 -9.62
C SER A 171 10.47 -10.41 -10.12
N ILE A 172 10.85 -9.79 -11.24
CA ILE A 172 10.08 -8.73 -11.89
C ILE A 172 8.63 -9.15 -12.17
N ARG A 173 8.42 -10.44 -12.48
CA ARG A 173 7.09 -11.01 -12.74
C ARG A 173 6.21 -10.96 -11.50
N HIS A 174 6.73 -11.33 -10.32
CA HIS A 174 5.98 -11.29 -9.07
C HIS A 174 5.64 -9.85 -8.66
N VAL A 175 6.59 -8.92 -8.82
CA VAL A 175 6.35 -7.50 -8.55
C VAL A 175 5.31 -6.91 -9.51
N GLN A 176 5.34 -7.26 -10.80
CA GLN A 176 4.33 -6.84 -11.77
C GLN A 176 2.95 -7.40 -11.46
N GLU A 177 2.87 -8.64 -10.99
CA GLU A 177 1.63 -9.28 -10.57
C GLU A 177 1.04 -8.59 -9.34
N LEU A 178 1.84 -8.39 -8.29
CA LEU A 178 1.46 -7.66 -7.08
C LEU A 178 0.90 -6.28 -7.42
N LEU A 179 1.60 -5.55 -8.27
CA LEU A 179 1.24 -4.19 -8.65
C LEU A 179 0.10 -4.11 -9.68
N GLY A 180 -0.26 -5.20 -10.35
CA GLY A 180 -1.30 -5.22 -11.38
C GLY A 180 -0.92 -4.41 -12.63
N HIS A 181 0.25 -4.69 -13.21
CA HIS A 181 0.65 -4.15 -14.51
C HIS A 181 -0.10 -4.88 -15.62
N SER A 182 -0.85 -4.13 -16.44
CA SER A 182 -1.79 -4.63 -17.44
C SER A 182 -1.17 -5.30 -18.68
N SER A 183 0.16 -5.37 -18.78
CA SER A 183 0.86 -5.89 -19.96
C SER A 183 1.01 -7.42 -20.01
N ILE A 184 0.72 -8.11 -18.92
CA ILE A 184 0.69 -9.58 -18.92
C ILE A 184 -0.73 -10.00 -19.23
N ARG A 185 -0.96 -10.46 -20.47
CA ARG A 185 -2.19 -11.12 -20.93
C ARG A 185 -2.42 -12.39 -20.10
N SER A 186 -3.10 -12.24 -18.97
CA SER A 186 -3.74 -13.39 -18.36
C SER A 186 -4.94 -12.91 -17.54
N THR A 187 -6.13 -13.15 -18.07
CA THR A 187 -7.32 -13.40 -17.27
C THR A 187 -7.08 -14.76 -16.59
N GLN A 188 -6.10 -14.83 -15.70
CA GLN A 188 -5.86 -16.04 -14.94
C GLN A 188 -6.77 -15.96 -13.72
N VAL A 189 -7.66 -16.93 -13.61
CA VAL A 189 -8.42 -17.20 -12.40
C VAL A 189 -7.42 -17.34 -11.26
N TYR A 190 -7.52 -16.44 -10.26
CA TYR A 190 -6.72 -16.56 -9.06
C TYR A 190 -7.15 -17.84 -8.33
N THR A 191 -6.25 -18.80 -8.24
CA THR A 191 -6.47 -20.02 -7.46
C THR A 191 -5.77 -19.84 -6.11
N GLY A 192 -6.33 -20.37 -5.03
CA GLY A 192 -5.75 -20.24 -3.69
C GLY A 192 -4.27 -20.66 -3.59
N ARG A 193 -3.81 -21.58 -4.44
CA ARG A 193 -2.39 -21.97 -4.53
C ARG A 193 -1.50 -20.82 -5.00
N ARG A 194 -1.97 -20.01 -5.95
CA ARG A 194 -1.20 -18.87 -6.48
C ARG A 194 -1.17 -17.70 -5.49
N GLU A 195 -2.26 -17.50 -4.77
CA GLU A 195 -2.32 -16.51 -3.68
C GLU A 195 -1.33 -16.84 -2.57
N ALA A 196 -1.27 -18.12 -2.17
CA ALA A 196 -0.30 -18.60 -1.18
C ALA A 196 1.15 -18.43 -1.64
N GLU A 197 1.46 -18.69 -2.92
CA GLU A 197 2.79 -18.48 -3.50
C GLU A 197 3.16 -16.99 -3.50
N LEU A 198 2.26 -16.12 -3.95
CA LEU A 198 2.48 -14.67 -3.96
C LEU A 198 2.65 -14.12 -2.55
N LYS A 199 1.88 -14.61 -1.58
CA LYS A 199 2.00 -14.26 -0.16
C LYS A 199 3.35 -14.70 0.40
N ALA A 200 3.81 -15.91 0.11
CA ALA A 200 5.10 -16.41 0.57
C ALA A 200 6.26 -15.54 0.05
N ILE A 201 6.26 -15.22 -1.24
CA ILE A 201 7.27 -14.34 -1.85
C ILE A 201 7.20 -12.93 -1.25
N TYR A 202 5.99 -12.41 -1.04
CA TYR A 202 5.81 -11.11 -0.42
C TYR A 202 6.37 -11.09 1.01
N LEU A 203 6.05 -12.11 1.83
CA LEU A 203 6.53 -12.21 3.21
C LEU A 203 8.05 -12.37 3.30
N GLU A 204 8.67 -12.99 2.31
CA GLU A 204 10.13 -13.14 2.26
C GLU A 204 10.85 -11.87 1.76
N LYS A 205 10.26 -11.13 0.82
CA LYS A 205 10.96 -10.09 0.05
C LYS A 205 10.52 -8.65 0.34
N HIS A 206 9.37 -8.44 1.00
CA HIS A 206 8.92 -7.08 1.28
C HIS A 206 9.48 -6.58 2.63
N PRO A 207 10.10 -5.37 2.70
CA PRO A 207 10.71 -4.85 3.93
C PRO A 207 9.75 -4.71 5.12
N ARG A 208 8.45 -4.54 4.86
CA ARG A 208 7.40 -4.39 5.89
C ARG A 208 6.49 -5.63 5.99
N ALA A 209 6.98 -6.80 5.59
CA ALA A 209 6.20 -8.03 5.65
C ALA A 209 5.95 -8.51 7.09
N SER A 210 6.97 -8.45 7.95
CA SER A 210 6.91 -8.93 9.34
C SER A 210 6.77 -7.77 10.31
N ALA A 211 5.75 -7.78 11.18
CA ALA A 211 5.58 -6.80 12.25
C ALA A 211 6.55 -7.03 13.44
N HIS A 212 7.21 -8.19 13.53
CA HIS A 212 7.90 -8.67 14.74
C HIS A 212 9.43 -8.75 14.68
N LEU A 213 10.12 -8.04 13.77
CA LEU A 213 11.60 -8.11 13.70
C LEU A 213 12.35 -6.99 14.43
N ILE A 214 11.69 -6.21 15.30
CA ILE A 214 12.38 -5.08 16.01
C ILE A 214 12.47 -5.27 17.54
N GLU A 215 12.00 -6.37 18.14
CA GLU A 215 12.03 -6.51 19.61
C GLU A 215 13.13 -7.40 20.20
N ASP A 216 13.99 -8.03 19.41
CA ASP A 216 15.04 -8.92 19.96
C ASP A 216 16.47 -8.49 19.57
N THR A 217 16.83 -7.22 19.78
CA THR A 217 18.26 -6.84 19.81
C THR A 217 18.50 -5.69 20.79
N PHE A 218 18.42 -6.00 22.09
CA PHE A 218 19.11 -5.28 23.15
C PHE A 218 19.60 -6.27 24.20
#